data_c16177e8619901d36aa17cbad2bce734
#
_entry.id   c16177e8619901d36aa17cbad2bce734
#
_cell.length_a   1.000
_cell.length_b   1.000
_cell.length_c   1.000
_cell.angle_alpha   90.00
_cell.angle_beta   90.00
_cell.angle_gamma   90.00
#
_symmetry.space_group_name_H-M   'P 1'
#
loop_
_entity.id
_entity.type
_entity.pdbx_description
1 polymer ?
#
loop_
_entity_poly.entity_id
_entity_poly.type
_entity_poly.pdbx_seq_one_letter_code
_entity_poly.pdbx_strand_id
1 'polypeptide(L)'
;LLLLSLITLSGVTVNPLSTGLGVIEDKKLSVAIRDFVKDNPDATWVTEGQLYNYPQMFGAKTLNSVRFYPDEDLMSILDEDGSEEVYWNRYAHMKTEIIEGESQMENPVPDVLNLSLDDDLMDDISIDYVLTNRDLSSLFPTHFTRVYGPDLDGNQIFELNN
;
A
#
# COMPACT_ATOMS: atom_id res chain seq x y z
N LEU A 1 23.87 -12.34 39.92
CA LEU A 1 24.41 -11.01 39.51
C LEU A 1 24.96 -11.06 38.09
N LEU A 2 25.85 -12.01 37.77
CA LEU A 2 26.52 -12.14 36.46
C LEU A 2 25.51 -12.30 35.29
N LEU A 3 24.47 -13.13 35.46
CA LEU A 3 23.43 -13.36 34.45
C LEU A 3 22.64 -12.07 34.18
N LEU A 4 22.29 -11.34 35.24
CA LEU A 4 21.60 -10.07 35.12
C LEU A 4 22.41 -9.03 34.36
N SER A 5 23.72 -8.95 34.66
CA SER A 5 24.66 -8.06 33.96
C SER A 5 24.78 -8.40 32.48
N LEU A 6 24.82 -9.69 32.12
CA LEU A 6 24.86 -10.15 30.72
C LEU A 6 23.56 -9.81 29.95
N ILE A 7 22.39 -9.99 30.60
CA ILE A 7 21.10 -9.64 30.00
C ILE A 7 21.02 -8.11 29.78
N THR A 8 21.42 -7.33 30.78
CA THR A 8 21.42 -5.86 30.67
C THR A 8 22.37 -5.39 29.57
N LEU A 9 23.58 -5.96 29.51
CA LEU A 9 24.56 -5.63 28.46
C LEU A 9 24.02 -6.00 27.07
N SER A 10 23.43 -7.19 26.92
CA SER A 10 22.76 -7.61 25.69
C SER A 10 21.64 -6.65 25.28
N GLY A 11 20.80 -6.22 26.22
CA GLY A 11 19.72 -5.26 25.96
C GLY A 11 20.20 -3.89 25.50
N VAL A 12 21.30 -3.40 26.09
CA VAL A 12 21.89 -2.09 25.69
C VAL A 12 22.54 -2.13 24.31
N THR A 13 23.02 -3.32 23.88
CA THR A 13 23.70 -3.47 22.57
C THR A 13 22.77 -3.82 21.41
N VAL A 14 21.49 -4.13 21.67
CA VAL A 14 20.56 -4.63 20.65
C VAL A 14 20.20 -3.61 19.58
N ASN A 15 20.27 -2.32 19.84
CA ASN A 15 20.10 -1.31 18.79
C ASN A 15 20.73 0.04 19.16
N PRO A 16 22.07 0.15 19.12
CA PRO A 16 22.77 1.37 19.56
C PRO A 16 22.56 2.58 18.63
N LEU A 17 22.00 2.37 17.44
CA LEU A 17 21.97 3.40 16.39
C LEU A 17 20.55 3.93 16.09
N SER A 18 19.50 3.34 16.64
CA SER A 18 18.13 3.77 16.34
C SER A 18 17.29 3.84 17.61
N THR A 19 16.94 5.05 18.02
CA THR A 19 16.02 5.31 19.12
C THR A 19 14.78 6.02 18.59
N GLY A 20 13.58 5.47 18.91
CA GLY A 20 12.30 6.03 18.48
C GLY A 20 11.90 5.66 17.04
N LEU A 21 10.90 6.34 16.52
CA LEU A 21 10.29 6.10 15.19
C LEU A 21 10.91 6.94 14.06
N GLY A 22 11.90 7.79 14.35
CA GLY A 22 12.48 8.71 13.35
C GLY A 22 13.01 8.02 12.10
N VAL A 23 13.52 6.78 12.22
CA VAL A 23 13.96 5.98 11.05
C VAL A 23 12.82 5.76 10.04
N ILE A 24 11.58 5.77 10.51
CA ILE A 24 10.38 5.61 9.67
C ILE A 24 9.77 6.98 9.37
N GLU A 25 9.57 7.81 10.40
CA GLU A 25 8.79 9.06 10.32
C GLU A 25 9.53 10.20 9.62
N ASP A 26 10.86 10.23 9.71
CA ASP A 26 11.69 11.30 9.12
C ASP A 26 12.10 11.04 7.67
N LYS A 27 11.69 9.93 7.08
CA LYS A 27 11.92 9.67 5.66
C LYS A 27 11.16 10.69 4.80
N LYS A 28 11.74 11.10 3.69
CA LYS A 28 11.10 12.01 2.73
C LYS A 28 9.74 11.50 2.25
N LEU A 29 9.65 10.19 2.00
CA LEU A 29 8.39 9.53 1.63
C LEU A 29 7.33 9.69 2.73
N SER A 30 7.70 9.48 4.00
CA SER A 30 6.77 9.62 5.15
C SER A 30 6.25 11.05 5.30
N VAL A 31 7.12 12.02 5.10
CA VAL A 31 6.74 13.45 5.12
C VAL A 31 5.77 13.73 3.98
N ALA A 32 6.09 13.29 2.75
CA ALA A 32 5.22 13.49 1.60
C ALA A 32 3.83 12.85 1.80
N ILE A 33 3.78 11.59 2.26
CA ILE A 33 2.48 10.92 2.54
C ILE A 33 1.67 11.70 3.57
N ARG A 34 2.29 12.15 4.68
CA ARG A 34 1.59 12.95 5.70
C ARG A 34 1.04 14.25 5.16
N ASP A 35 1.80 14.93 4.29
CA ASP A 35 1.35 16.16 3.66
C ASP A 35 0.15 15.90 2.74
N PHE A 36 0.19 14.88 1.88
CA PHE A 36 -0.95 14.49 1.04
C PHE A 36 -2.17 14.09 1.86
N VAL A 37 -2.00 13.27 2.92
CA VAL A 37 -3.11 12.85 3.80
C VAL A 37 -3.73 14.06 4.53
N LYS A 38 -2.90 15.01 4.94
CA LYS A 38 -3.38 16.24 5.60
C LYS A 38 -4.19 17.12 4.64
N ASP A 39 -3.75 17.23 3.39
CA ASP A 39 -4.40 18.08 2.38
C ASP A 39 -5.67 17.41 1.82
N ASN A 40 -5.68 16.07 1.71
CA ASN A 40 -6.81 15.26 1.24
C ASN A 40 -7.06 14.07 2.17
N PRO A 41 -7.71 14.25 3.33
CA PRO A 41 -7.87 13.20 4.34
C PRO A 41 -8.80 12.06 3.93
N ASP A 42 -9.69 12.30 2.98
CA ASP A 42 -10.64 11.32 2.47
C ASP A 42 -10.12 10.56 1.24
N ALA A 43 -8.97 10.95 0.71
CA ALA A 43 -8.38 10.33 -0.46
C ALA A 43 -8.06 8.85 -0.25
N THR A 44 -8.40 8.02 -1.23
CA THR A 44 -8.15 6.58 -1.23
C THR A 44 -6.84 6.26 -1.94
N TRP A 45 -6.02 5.46 -1.29
CA TRP A 45 -4.70 5.07 -1.74
C TRP A 45 -4.64 3.61 -2.17
N VAL A 46 -3.89 3.35 -3.23
CA VAL A 46 -3.41 2.03 -3.59
C VAL A 46 -1.89 2.00 -3.45
N THR A 47 -1.34 0.87 -3.02
CA THR A 47 0.11 0.69 -2.94
C THR A 47 0.52 -0.58 -3.64
N GLU A 48 1.39 -0.48 -4.62
CA GLU A 48 2.01 -1.64 -5.25
C GLU A 48 3.21 -2.13 -4.43
N GLY A 49 3.46 -3.43 -4.48
CA GLY A 49 4.66 -4.05 -3.93
C GLY A 49 4.67 -4.19 -2.41
N GLN A 50 5.85 -3.97 -1.80
CA GLN A 50 6.10 -4.33 -0.39
C GLN A 50 5.62 -3.27 0.61
N LEU A 51 5.30 -2.06 0.16
CA LEU A 51 4.90 -0.95 1.01
C LEU A 51 3.37 -0.86 1.22
N TYR A 52 2.63 -1.92 0.95
CA TYR A 52 1.16 -1.93 0.92
C TYR A 52 0.46 -1.46 2.20
N ASN A 53 1.14 -1.48 3.36
CA ASN A 53 0.62 -0.90 4.62
C ASN A 53 1.25 0.46 4.95
N TYR A 54 2.18 0.96 4.15
CA TYR A 54 2.98 2.13 4.53
C TYR A 54 2.16 3.43 4.59
N PRO A 55 1.32 3.79 3.61
CA PRO A 55 0.48 4.98 3.70
C PRO A 55 -0.49 4.95 4.89
N GLN A 56 -1.03 3.77 5.22
CA GLN A 56 -1.93 3.59 6.35
C GLN A 56 -1.28 3.93 7.70
N MET A 57 0.04 3.74 7.85
CA MET A 57 0.77 4.13 9.06
C MET A 57 0.70 5.65 9.33
N PHE A 58 0.45 6.44 8.29
CA PHE A 58 0.34 7.90 8.36
C PHE A 58 -1.11 8.40 8.25
N GLY A 59 -2.09 7.50 8.37
CA GLY A 59 -3.51 7.81 8.40
C GLY A 59 -4.20 7.82 7.04
N ALA A 60 -3.54 7.39 5.96
CA ALA A 60 -4.17 7.26 4.65
C ALA A 60 -5.28 6.18 4.68
N LYS A 61 -6.39 6.45 4.01
CA LYS A 61 -7.38 5.45 3.65
C LYS A 61 -6.81 4.62 2.51
N THR A 62 -6.59 3.32 2.72
CA THR A 62 -5.98 2.44 1.71
C THR A 62 -6.96 1.39 1.23
N LEU A 63 -6.98 1.14 -0.09
CA LEU A 63 -7.73 0.03 -0.67
C LEU A 63 -7.11 -1.30 -0.27
N ASN A 64 -5.82 -1.46 -0.50
CA ASN A 64 -5.07 -2.65 -0.17
C ASN A 64 -4.33 -2.52 1.16
N SER A 65 -4.47 -3.53 2.00
CA SER A 65 -3.80 -3.63 3.30
C SER A 65 -3.97 -5.05 3.86
N VAL A 66 -3.60 -5.26 5.12
CA VAL A 66 -4.02 -6.46 5.86
C VAL A 66 -5.47 -6.27 6.29
N ARG A 67 -6.38 -7.07 5.78
CA ARG A 67 -7.81 -6.99 6.07
C ARG A 67 -8.30 -8.22 6.82
N PHE A 68 -9.07 -8.00 7.88
CA PHE A 68 -9.76 -9.07 8.63
C PHE A 68 -11.12 -9.41 8.02
N TYR A 69 -11.74 -8.41 7.37
CA TYR A 69 -13.02 -8.52 6.68
C TYR A 69 -12.85 -8.00 5.26
N PRO A 70 -13.55 -8.60 4.29
CA PRO A 70 -13.52 -8.12 2.91
C PRO A 70 -14.12 -6.71 2.82
N ASP A 71 -13.74 -6.00 1.77
CA ASP A 71 -14.38 -4.78 1.33
C ASP A 71 -15.48 -5.20 0.33
N GLU A 72 -16.72 -5.35 0.82
CA GLU A 72 -17.83 -5.88 0.02
C GLU A 72 -18.16 -4.98 -1.16
N ASP A 73 -18.02 -3.66 -1.01
CA ASP A 73 -18.27 -2.71 -2.10
C ASP A 73 -17.26 -2.91 -3.22
N LEU A 74 -15.96 -2.99 -2.89
CA LEU A 74 -14.91 -3.28 -3.85
C LEU A 74 -15.11 -4.65 -4.52
N MET A 75 -15.39 -5.68 -3.72
CA MET A 75 -15.54 -7.04 -4.25
C MET A 75 -16.76 -7.18 -5.15
N SER A 76 -17.82 -6.41 -4.90
CA SER A 76 -19.01 -6.40 -5.79
C SER A 76 -18.70 -5.82 -7.18
N ILE A 77 -17.66 -4.99 -7.30
CA ILE A 77 -17.18 -4.47 -8.59
C ILE A 77 -16.26 -5.48 -9.28
N LEU A 78 -15.34 -6.10 -8.50
CA LEU A 78 -14.33 -7.01 -9.04
C LEU A 78 -14.83 -8.43 -9.32
N ASP A 79 -15.90 -8.85 -8.66
CA ASP A 79 -16.46 -10.21 -8.69
C ASP A 79 -18.00 -10.12 -8.72
N GLU A 80 -18.54 -9.52 -9.79
CA GLU A 80 -19.98 -9.26 -9.93
C GLU A 80 -20.86 -10.52 -9.81
N ASP A 81 -20.37 -11.66 -10.25
CA ASP A 81 -21.11 -12.94 -10.22
C ASP A 81 -20.84 -13.77 -8.95
N GLY A 82 -19.94 -13.33 -8.08
CA GLY A 82 -19.56 -13.99 -6.82
C GLY A 82 -18.80 -15.31 -7.02
N SER A 83 -18.26 -15.56 -8.20
CA SER A 83 -17.54 -16.82 -8.51
C SER A 83 -16.22 -16.96 -7.78
N GLU A 84 -15.61 -15.83 -7.41
CA GLU A 84 -14.33 -15.74 -6.73
C GLU A 84 -14.43 -15.49 -5.21
N GLU A 85 -15.67 -15.53 -4.65
CA GLU A 85 -15.91 -15.26 -3.21
C GLU A 85 -15.03 -16.12 -2.30
N VAL A 86 -14.73 -17.34 -2.69
CA VAL A 86 -13.86 -18.26 -1.95
C VAL A 86 -12.43 -17.69 -1.73
N TYR A 87 -11.96 -16.81 -2.58
CA TYR A 87 -10.64 -16.19 -2.50
C TYR A 87 -10.62 -14.94 -1.65
N TRP A 88 -11.63 -14.08 -1.73
CA TRP A 88 -11.63 -12.79 -1.08
C TRP A 88 -12.40 -12.73 0.25
N ASN A 89 -13.40 -13.63 0.48
CA ASN A 89 -14.20 -13.61 1.71
C ASN A 89 -13.44 -14.27 2.88
N ARG A 90 -12.28 -13.69 3.21
CA ARG A 90 -11.42 -14.17 4.31
C ARG A 90 -10.44 -13.10 4.77
N TYR A 91 -9.75 -13.37 5.91
CA TYR A 91 -8.54 -12.62 6.24
C TYR A 91 -7.51 -12.75 5.13
N ALA A 92 -6.97 -11.63 4.66
CA ALA A 92 -5.95 -11.63 3.63
C ALA A 92 -5.01 -10.42 3.73
N HIS A 93 -3.77 -10.65 3.30
CA HIS A 93 -2.83 -9.62 2.89
C HIS A 93 -3.13 -9.25 1.44
N MET A 94 -3.82 -8.15 1.22
CA MET A 94 -4.14 -7.69 -0.13
C MET A 94 -2.94 -6.99 -0.75
N LYS A 95 -2.45 -7.52 -1.84
CA LYS A 95 -1.42 -6.91 -2.69
C LYS A 95 -2.05 -6.49 -3.99
N THR A 96 -1.62 -5.35 -4.51
CA THR A 96 -2.21 -4.78 -5.73
C THR A 96 -1.13 -4.46 -6.73
N GLU A 97 -1.43 -4.65 -8.00
CA GLU A 97 -0.66 -4.19 -9.15
C GLU A 97 -1.63 -3.60 -10.18
N ILE A 98 -1.27 -2.44 -10.75
CA ILE A 98 -2.04 -1.81 -11.82
C ILE A 98 -1.56 -2.36 -13.16
N ILE A 99 -2.48 -2.81 -13.98
CA ILE A 99 -2.23 -3.42 -15.28
C ILE A 99 -3.07 -2.76 -16.36
N GLU A 100 -2.74 -3.01 -17.62
CA GLU A 100 -3.59 -2.74 -18.76
C GLU A 100 -4.40 -4.00 -19.08
N GLY A 101 -5.72 -3.90 -19.15
CA GLY A 101 -6.62 -4.99 -19.53
C GLY A 101 -7.46 -5.51 -18.37
N GLU A 102 -7.94 -6.72 -18.47
CA GLU A 102 -8.94 -7.30 -17.54
C GLU A 102 -8.37 -7.49 -16.14
N SER A 103 -9.08 -6.97 -15.12
CA SER A 103 -8.74 -7.16 -13.72
C SER A 103 -8.78 -8.64 -13.32
N GLN A 104 -7.85 -9.06 -12.48
CA GLN A 104 -7.69 -10.45 -12.06
C GLN A 104 -7.50 -10.57 -10.56
N MET A 105 -7.99 -11.68 -10.02
CA MET A 105 -7.86 -12.05 -8.63
C MET A 105 -7.12 -13.38 -8.50
N GLU A 106 -6.09 -13.44 -7.66
CA GLU A 106 -5.33 -14.66 -7.40
C GLU A 106 -5.11 -14.87 -5.90
N ASN A 107 -5.20 -16.11 -5.47
CA ASN A 107 -4.90 -16.51 -4.11
C ASN A 107 -3.70 -17.49 -4.10
N PRO A 108 -2.46 -16.99 -4.20
CA PRO A 108 -1.26 -17.82 -4.31
C PRO A 108 -1.00 -18.65 -3.05
N VAL A 109 -1.41 -18.14 -1.87
CA VAL A 109 -1.40 -18.84 -0.58
C VAL A 109 -2.62 -18.40 0.23
N PRO A 110 -3.07 -19.19 1.22
CA PRO A 110 -4.37 -18.99 1.88
C PRO A 110 -4.63 -17.60 2.48
N ASP A 111 -3.59 -16.87 2.86
CA ASP A 111 -3.66 -15.57 3.53
C ASP A 111 -3.18 -14.40 2.64
N VAL A 112 -2.99 -14.62 1.34
CA VAL A 112 -2.60 -13.58 0.38
C VAL A 112 -3.60 -13.52 -0.77
N LEU A 113 -4.12 -12.33 -1.02
CA LEU A 113 -4.95 -11.99 -2.17
C LEU A 113 -4.15 -11.02 -3.06
N ASN A 114 -3.83 -11.42 -4.26
CA ASN A 114 -3.26 -10.55 -5.28
C ASN A 114 -4.39 -10.02 -6.16
N LEU A 115 -4.44 -8.69 -6.30
CA LEU A 115 -5.36 -7.99 -7.18
C LEU A 115 -4.55 -7.32 -8.29
N SER A 116 -4.75 -7.77 -9.52
CA SER A 116 -4.29 -7.04 -10.70
C SER A 116 -5.47 -6.20 -11.18
N LEU A 117 -5.35 -4.88 -11.06
CA LEU A 117 -6.42 -3.94 -11.35
C LEU A 117 -6.18 -3.25 -12.68
N ASP A 118 -7.17 -3.30 -13.56
CA ASP A 118 -7.18 -2.53 -14.79
C ASP A 118 -7.06 -1.03 -14.48
N ASP A 119 -6.22 -0.32 -15.23
CA ASP A 119 -6.04 1.13 -15.04
C ASP A 119 -7.33 1.93 -15.32
N ASP A 120 -8.18 1.47 -16.25
CA ASP A 120 -9.50 2.07 -16.50
C ASP A 120 -10.48 1.91 -15.32
N LEU A 121 -10.29 0.91 -14.45
CA LEU A 121 -11.15 0.66 -13.29
C LEU A 121 -10.89 1.62 -12.12
N MET A 122 -9.77 2.34 -12.13
CA MET A 122 -9.36 3.19 -11.01
C MET A 122 -10.38 4.27 -10.66
N ASP A 123 -11.07 4.82 -11.67
CA ASP A 123 -12.12 5.82 -11.49
C ASP A 123 -13.35 5.22 -10.79
N ASP A 124 -13.77 4.01 -11.19
CA ASP A 124 -14.96 3.33 -10.65
C ASP A 124 -14.76 2.95 -9.19
N ILE A 125 -13.54 2.59 -8.78
CA ILE A 125 -13.19 2.26 -7.39
C ILE A 125 -12.69 3.47 -6.60
N SER A 126 -12.77 4.68 -7.18
CA SER A 126 -12.45 5.96 -6.52
C SER A 126 -11.06 5.99 -5.88
N ILE A 127 -10.02 5.64 -6.64
CA ILE A 127 -8.62 5.79 -6.24
C ILE A 127 -8.14 7.20 -6.56
N ASP A 128 -7.46 7.84 -5.61
CA ASP A 128 -6.87 9.16 -5.76
C ASP A 128 -5.35 9.09 -5.93
N TYR A 129 -4.69 8.22 -5.14
CA TYR A 129 -3.22 8.12 -5.14
C TYR A 129 -2.71 6.69 -5.25
N VAL A 130 -1.59 6.55 -5.95
CA VAL A 130 -0.86 5.27 -6.06
C VAL A 130 0.58 5.45 -5.58
N LEU A 131 1.00 4.65 -4.59
CA LEU A 131 2.40 4.52 -4.16
C LEU A 131 3.02 3.31 -4.82
N THR A 132 4.10 3.50 -5.58
CA THR A 132 4.76 2.43 -6.35
C THR A 132 6.25 2.71 -6.58
N ASN A 133 7.00 1.70 -7.02
CA ASN A 133 8.35 1.84 -7.57
C ASN A 133 8.36 1.84 -9.11
N ARG A 134 7.20 1.68 -9.75
CA ARG A 134 7.05 1.71 -11.21
C ARG A 134 6.81 3.13 -11.69
N ASP A 135 7.17 3.42 -12.92
CA ASP A 135 6.84 4.71 -13.55
C ASP A 135 5.49 4.63 -14.26
N LEU A 136 4.41 4.85 -13.51
CA LEU A 136 3.05 4.78 -14.05
C LEU A 136 2.78 5.86 -15.10
N SER A 137 3.42 7.03 -15.02
CA SER A 137 3.26 8.06 -16.03
C SER A 137 3.83 7.68 -17.40
N SER A 138 4.78 6.75 -17.43
CA SER A 138 5.30 6.19 -18.69
C SER A 138 4.50 4.98 -19.16
N LEU A 139 3.91 4.21 -18.25
CA LEU A 139 3.10 3.03 -18.56
C LEU A 139 1.67 3.42 -18.96
N PHE A 140 1.08 4.37 -18.24
CA PHE A 140 -0.32 4.81 -18.39
C PHE A 140 -0.36 6.36 -18.46
N PRO A 141 0.14 6.99 -19.53
CA PRO A 141 0.40 8.42 -19.56
C PRO A 141 -0.84 9.31 -19.50
N THR A 142 -2.00 8.75 -19.76
CA THR A 142 -3.29 9.46 -19.68
C THR A 142 -3.92 9.45 -18.31
N HIS A 143 -3.60 8.42 -17.47
CA HIS A 143 -4.28 8.15 -16.22
C HIS A 143 -3.51 8.65 -15.00
N PHE A 144 -2.19 8.78 -15.06
CA PHE A 144 -1.39 9.07 -13.87
C PHE A 144 -0.44 10.26 -14.04
N THR A 145 -0.50 11.18 -13.08
CA THR A 145 0.46 12.27 -12.94
C THR A 145 1.34 12.02 -11.72
N ARG A 146 2.68 12.04 -11.93
CA ARG A 146 3.62 11.92 -10.81
C ARG A 146 3.61 13.16 -9.94
N VAL A 147 3.31 13.00 -8.64
CA VAL A 147 3.27 14.08 -7.65
C VAL A 147 4.43 14.00 -6.65
N TYR A 148 5.13 12.85 -6.56
CA TYR A 148 6.32 12.68 -5.73
C TYR A 148 7.29 11.66 -6.33
N GLY A 149 8.58 11.87 -6.13
CA GLY A 149 9.67 10.92 -6.44
C GLY A 149 10.22 11.04 -7.87
N PRO A 150 11.00 10.03 -8.33
CA PRO A 150 11.44 8.91 -7.50
C PRO A 150 12.39 9.36 -6.36
N ASP A 151 12.27 8.75 -5.19
CA ASP A 151 13.22 8.92 -4.10
C ASP A 151 14.44 7.96 -4.26
N LEU A 152 15.32 7.93 -3.24
CA LEU A 152 16.52 7.08 -3.29
C LEU A 152 16.21 5.57 -3.29
N ASP A 153 15.05 5.19 -2.78
CA ASP A 153 14.56 3.81 -2.75
C ASP A 153 13.70 3.49 -3.99
N GLY A 154 13.54 4.47 -4.91
CA GLY A 154 12.74 4.34 -6.13
C GLY A 154 11.25 4.58 -5.92
N ASN A 155 10.81 4.97 -4.72
CA ASN A 155 9.40 5.18 -4.44
C ASN A 155 8.88 6.45 -5.12
N GLN A 156 7.68 6.35 -5.65
CA GLN A 156 6.97 7.41 -6.35
C GLN A 156 5.51 7.44 -5.91
N ILE A 157 4.90 8.62 -5.88
CA ILE A 157 3.46 8.78 -5.70
C ILE A 157 2.90 9.40 -6.96
N PHE A 158 1.83 8.80 -7.44
CA PHE A 158 1.06 9.26 -8.57
C PHE A 158 -0.34 9.65 -8.12
N GLU A 159 -0.87 10.70 -8.71
CA GLU A 159 -2.27 11.10 -8.61
C GLU A 159 -3.00 10.64 -9.86
N LEU A 160 -4.23 10.14 -9.70
CA LEU A 160 -5.09 9.78 -10.82
C LEU A 160 -5.60 11.06 -11.49
N ASN A 161 -5.55 11.11 -12.82
CA ASN A 161 -6.08 12.22 -13.61
C ASN A 161 -7.60 12.01 -13.81
N ASN A 162 -8.41 12.78 -13.12
CA ASN A 162 -9.88 12.82 -13.30
C ASN A 162 -10.29 13.66 -14.52
#